data_55883b7b203c64021528c266b2f87df3
#
_entry.id   55883b7b203c64021528c266b2f87df3
#
_cell.length_a   1.000
_cell.length_b   1.000
_cell.length_c   1.000
_cell.angle_alpha   90.00
_cell.angle_beta   90.00
_cell.angle_gamma   90.00
#
_symmetry.space_group_name_H-M   'P 1'
#
loop_
_entity.id
_entity.type
_entity.pdbx_description
1 polymer ?
#
loop_
_entity_poly.entity_id
_entity_poly.type
_entity_poly.pdbx_seq_one_letter_code
_entity_poly.pdbx_strand_id
1 'polypeptide(L)'
;LLFSARAGTDANAVMAAARAVLEERAPGYKFVLAHHTDTRHVHIHAMVQARSADGERLKFYKPDLVAWREAFAEKARENGIAMVATRRMDNAMTRPFTKEHAGAYNRAQRDPRYSVSARTIERVEAKRQRRIDGQTLVANGDTIAAAWQTTATTMRNVGVTGLALTAA
;
A
#
# COMPACT_ATOMS: atom_id res chain seq x y z
N LEU A 1 9.06 7.25 -8.61
CA LEU A 1 7.96 6.36 -8.29
C LEU A 1 8.49 5.07 -7.66
N LEU A 2 7.66 4.38 -6.88
CA LEU A 2 7.96 3.08 -6.32
C LEU A 2 6.78 2.14 -6.56
N PHE A 3 7.05 1.04 -7.27
CA PHE A 3 6.12 -0.06 -7.43
C PHE A 3 6.53 -1.20 -6.50
N SER A 4 5.61 -1.72 -5.71
CA SER A 4 5.92 -2.72 -4.69
C SER A 4 4.95 -3.89 -4.75
N ALA A 5 5.48 -5.10 -4.59
CA ALA A 5 4.71 -6.32 -4.45
C ALA A 5 5.16 -7.12 -3.23
N ARG A 6 4.39 -8.12 -2.82
CA ARG A 6 4.70 -8.96 -1.67
C ARG A 6 5.99 -9.75 -1.88
N ALA A 7 6.61 -10.17 -0.77
CA ALA A 7 7.71 -11.11 -0.81
C ALA A 7 7.29 -12.40 -1.55
N GLY A 8 8.20 -12.92 -2.37
CA GLY A 8 7.94 -14.12 -3.16
C GLY A 8 7.21 -13.87 -4.50
N THR A 9 6.82 -12.62 -4.80
CA THR A 9 6.32 -12.27 -6.14
C THR A 9 7.48 -12.26 -7.13
N ASP A 10 7.24 -12.70 -8.37
CA ASP A 10 8.24 -12.62 -9.44
C ASP A 10 8.59 -11.15 -9.75
N ALA A 11 9.85 -10.80 -9.55
CA ALA A 11 10.34 -9.44 -9.78
C ALA A 11 10.28 -9.02 -11.25
N ASN A 12 10.45 -9.95 -12.18
CA ASN A 12 10.35 -9.67 -13.61
C ASN A 12 8.91 -9.34 -14.02
N ALA A 13 7.94 -10.04 -13.46
CA ALA A 13 6.53 -9.75 -13.66
C ALA A 13 6.14 -8.37 -13.09
N VAL A 14 6.67 -8.02 -11.89
CA VAL A 14 6.47 -6.68 -11.31
C VAL A 14 7.11 -5.59 -12.16
N MET A 15 8.31 -5.85 -12.69
CA MET A 15 9.01 -4.91 -13.57
C MET A 15 8.29 -4.71 -14.90
N ALA A 16 7.76 -5.80 -15.50
CA ALA A 16 6.95 -5.73 -16.71
C ALA A 16 5.65 -4.91 -16.48
N ALA A 17 4.95 -5.16 -15.38
CA ALA A 17 3.79 -4.39 -15.00
C ALA A 17 4.11 -2.90 -14.77
N ALA A 18 5.21 -2.58 -14.06
CA ALA A 18 5.65 -1.21 -13.84
C ALA A 18 5.99 -0.49 -15.14
N ARG A 19 6.65 -1.18 -16.08
CA ARG A 19 6.95 -0.65 -17.43
C ARG A 19 5.66 -0.33 -18.18
N ALA A 20 4.73 -1.28 -18.26
CA ALA A 20 3.46 -1.11 -18.97
C ALA A 20 2.65 0.08 -18.43
N VAL A 21 2.62 0.26 -17.09
CA VAL A 21 1.96 1.44 -16.48
C VAL A 21 2.63 2.74 -16.88
N LEU A 22 3.98 2.78 -16.92
CA LEU A 22 4.70 4.00 -17.29
C LEU A 22 4.49 4.34 -18.77
N GLU A 23 4.49 3.35 -19.64
CA GLU A 23 4.20 3.52 -21.06
C GLU A 23 2.78 4.03 -21.31
N GLU A 24 1.80 3.53 -20.54
CA GLU A 24 0.40 3.95 -20.63
C GLU A 24 0.16 5.34 -20.03
N ARG A 25 0.70 5.60 -18.83
CA ARG A 25 0.35 6.78 -18.02
C ARG A 25 1.31 7.96 -18.18
N ALA A 26 2.47 7.73 -18.75
CA ALA A 26 3.48 8.74 -19.01
C ALA A 26 4.05 8.60 -20.44
N PRO A 27 3.19 8.59 -21.48
CA PRO A 27 3.66 8.50 -22.86
C PRO A 27 4.59 9.68 -23.17
N GLY A 28 5.69 9.40 -23.87
CA GLY A 28 6.69 10.42 -24.22
C GLY A 28 7.67 10.82 -23.12
N TYR A 29 7.54 10.27 -21.90
CA TYR A 29 8.50 10.49 -20.83
C TYR A 29 9.54 9.36 -20.81
N LYS A 30 10.83 9.72 -20.79
CA LYS A 30 11.90 8.73 -20.58
C LYS A 30 11.92 8.27 -19.13
N PHE A 31 12.13 6.99 -18.92
CA PHE A 31 12.23 6.41 -17.57
C PHE A 31 13.27 5.30 -17.49
N VAL A 32 13.74 5.05 -16.29
CA VAL A 32 14.60 3.93 -15.93
C VAL A 32 13.97 3.18 -14.78
N LEU A 33 13.97 1.86 -14.85
CA LEU A 33 13.51 0.96 -13.80
C LEU A 33 14.70 0.26 -13.16
N ALA A 34 14.70 0.19 -11.83
CA ALA A 34 15.70 -0.54 -11.05
C ALA A 34 14.99 -1.43 -10.01
N HIS A 35 15.34 -2.72 -10.02
CA HIS A 35 14.91 -3.65 -8.98
C HIS A 35 15.80 -3.49 -7.74
N HIS A 36 15.19 -3.27 -6.60
CA HIS A 36 15.85 -3.14 -5.31
C HIS A 36 15.80 -4.47 -4.57
N THR A 37 16.95 -5.06 -4.27
CA THR A 37 17.05 -6.45 -3.76
C THR A 37 17.35 -6.55 -2.27
N ASP A 38 17.49 -5.43 -1.56
CA ASP A 38 17.86 -5.36 -0.14
C ASP A 38 16.67 -5.53 0.82
N THR A 39 15.45 -5.72 0.29
CA THR A 39 14.23 -5.87 1.07
C THR A 39 13.54 -7.21 0.78
N ARG A 40 12.72 -7.67 1.75
CA ARG A 40 11.92 -8.89 1.56
C ARG A 40 10.83 -8.75 0.50
N HIS A 41 10.32 -7.53 0.31
CA HIS A 41 9.32 -7.22 -0.71
C HIS A 41 10.00 -6.84 -2.02
N VAL A 42 9.35 -7.16 -3.13
CA VAL A 42 9.82 -6.71 -4.44
C VAL A 42 9.57 -5.22 -4.58
N HIS A 43 10.62 -4.46 -4.79
CA HIS A 43 10.57 -3.02 -4.99
C HIS A 43 11.20 -2.65 -6.34
N ILE A 44 10.39 -2.06 -7.21
CA ILE A 44 10.86 -1.51 -8.48
C ILE A 44 10.85 0.01 -8.37
N HIS A 45 12.02 0.60 -8.36
CA HIS A 45 12.19 2.04 -8.41
C HIS A 45 12.09 2.50 -9.85
N ALA A 46 11.25 3.52 -10.10
CA ALA A 46 11.15 4.17 -11.38
C ALA A 46 11.59 5.63 -11.26
N MET A 47 12.65 5.98 -11.95
CA MET A 47 13.04 7.35 -12.22
C MET A 47 12.44 7.75 -13.56
N VAL A 48 11.61 8.79 -13.55
CA VAL A 48 10.93 9.31 -14.73
C VAL A 48 11.40 10.73 -14.97
N GLN A 49 11.70 11.07 -16.21
CA GLN A 49 12.11 12.41 -16.59
C GLN A 49 10.98 13.40 -16.26
N ALA A 50 11.33 14.56 -15.70
CA ALA A 50 10.35 15.55 -15.27
C ALA A 50 9.59 16.22 -16.43
N ARG A 51 10.12 16.15 -17.65
CA ARG A 51 9.51 16.69 -18.87
C ARG A 51 9.49 15.64 -19.97
N SER A 52 8.42 15.64 -20.75
CA SER A 52 8.31 14.84 -21.97
C SER A 52 9.23 15.37 -23.08
N ALA A 53 9.30 14.65 -24.19
CA ALA A 53 9.98 15.11 -25.41
C ALA A 53 9.42 16.44 -25.93
N ASP A 54 8.10 16.67 -25.74
CA ASP A 54 7.38 17.89 -26.15
C ASP A 54 7.46 19.01 -25.11
N GLY A 55 8.24 18.82 -24.03
CA GLY A 55 8.47 19.82 -22.99
C GLY A 55 7.40 19.85 -21.89
N GLU A 56 6.37 19.01 -21.95
CA GLU A 56 5.32 18.94 -20.93
C GLU A 56 5.88 18.42 -19.60
N ARG A 57 5.47 19.05 -18.50
CA ARG A 57 5.91 18.66 -17.17
C ARG A 57 5.00 17.56 -16.60
N LEU A 58 5.61 16.45 -16.17
CA LEU A 58 4.90 15.40 -15.42
C LEU A 58 4.39 15.95 -14.09
N LYS A 59 3.08 15.89 -13.88
CA LYS A 59 2.42 16.32 -12.65
C LYS A 59 1.65 15.16 -12.04
N PHE A 60 1.65 15.11 -10.71
CA PHE A 60 0.87 14.14 -9.94
C PHE A 60 -0.06 14.87 -8.99
N TYR A 61 -1.34 14.72 -9.18
CA TYR A 61 -2.36 15.15 -8.24
C TYR A 61 -2.90 13.93 -7.47
N LYS A 62 -3.57 14.18 -6.33
CA LYS A 62 -4.11 13.06 -5.51
C LYS A 62 -5.06 12.11 -6.28
N PRO A 63 -5.97 12.60 -7.15
CA PRO A 63 -6.78 11.73 -8.00
C PRO A 63 -5.94 10.85 -8.93
N ASP A 64 -4.89 11.42 -9.54
CA ASP A 64 -4.03 10.69 -10.47
C ASP A 64 -3.37 9.49 -9.79
N LEU A 65 -2.97 9.64 -8.51
CA LEU A 65 -2.38 8.55 -7.74
C LEU A 65 -3.33 7.36 -7.53
N VAL A 66 -4.63 7.59 -7.54
CA VAL A 66 -5.61 6.49 -7.51
C VAL A 66 -5.59 5.76 -8.85
N ALA A 67 -5.71 6.48 -9.95
CA ALA A 67 -5.67 5.92 -11.30
C ALA A 67 -4.36 5.18 -11.59
N TRP A 68 -3.21 5.69 -11.11
CA TRP A 68 -1.92 5.01 -11.23
C TRP A 68 -1.87 3.68 -10.46
N ARG A 69 -2.47 3.61 -9.26
CA ARG A 69 -2.55 2.35 -8.50
C ARG A 69 -3.46 1.32 -9.18
N GLU A 70 -4.58 1.77 -9.70
CA GLU A 70 -5.52 0.92 -10.43
C GLU A 70 -4.87 0.35 -11.69
N ALA A 71 -4.23 1.20 -12.49
CA ALA A 71 -3.47 0.76 -13.66
C ALA A 71 -2.36 -0.23 -13.29
N PHE A 72 -1.61 0.02 -12.22
CA PHE A 72 -0.57 -0.92 -11.78
C PHE A 72 -1.16 -2.27 -11.33
N ALA A 73 -2.27 -2.27 -10.60
CA ALA A 73 -2.92 -3.51 -10.21
C ALA A 73 -3.47 -4.29 -11.42
N GLU A 74 -3.97 -3.59 -12.43
CA GLU A 74 -4.41 -4.19 -13.70
C GLU A 74 -3.23 -4.82 -14.45
N LYS A 75 -2.17 -4.05 -14.70
CA LYS A 75 -0.97 -4.56 -15.36
C LYS A 75 -0.28 -5.68 -14.59
N ALA A 76 -0.33 -5.65 -13.26
CA ALA A 76 0.16 -6.75 -12.43
C ALA A 76 -0.66 -8.03 -12.66
N ARG A 77 -2.00 -7.95 -12.74
CA ARG A 77 -2.84 -9.11 -13.05
C ARG A 77 -2.60 -9.66 -14.45
N GLU A 78 -2.41 -8.80 -15.44
CA GLU A 78 -2.03 -9.20 -16.80
C GLU A 78 -0.70 -9.98 -16.84
N ASN A 79 0.20 -9.69 -15.88
CA ASN A 79 1.47 -10.40 -15.70
C ASN A 79 1.40 -11.53 -14.64
N GLY A 80 0.21 -12.05 -14.33
CA GLY A 80 0.01 -13.19 -13.46
C GLY A 80 0.13 -12.90 -11.94
N ILE A 81 0.19 -11.62 -11.54
CA ILE A 81 0.28 -11.23 -10.12
C ILE A 81 -1.13 -10.93 -9.61
N ALA A 82 -1.59 -11.67 -8.61
CA ALA A 82 -2.85 -11.38 -7.92
C ALA A 82 -2.72 -10.08 -7.10
N MET A 83 -3.14 -8.96 -7.68
CA MET A 83 -3.03 -7.64 -7.07
C MET A 83 -4.35 -6.86 -7.16
N VAL A 84 -4.67 -6.14 -6.09
CA VAL A 84 -5.82 -5.24 -6.00
C VAL A 84 -5.34 -3.84 -5.62
N ALA A 85 -5.89 -2.82 -6.24
CA ALA A 85 -5.62 -1.42 -5.93
C ALA A 85 -6.46 -0.98 -4.72
N THR A 86 -6.06 -1.40 -3.53
CA THR A 86 -6.73 -0.96 -2.31
C THR A 86 -6.03 0.24 -1.69
N ARG A 87 -6.82 1.18 -1.17
CA ARG A 87 -6.27 2.24 -0.33
C ARG A 87 -6.01 1.66 1.07
N ARG A 88 -5.05 2.26 1.79
CA ARG A 88 -4.77 1.85 3.18
C ARG A 88 -6.01 1.96 4.08
N MET A 89 -6.90 2.89 3.80
CA MET A 89 -8.17 3.04 4.51
C MET A 89 -9.12 1.87 4.28
N ASP A 90 -9.08 1.28 3.08
CA ASP A 90 -9.95 0.18 2.70
C ASP A 90 -9.54 -1.15 3.37
N ASN A 91 -8.31 -1.22 3.89
CA ASN A 91 -7.76 -2.39 4.58
C ASN A 91 -7.84 -2.32 6.12
N ALA A 92 -8.62 -1.43 6.70
CA ALA A 92 -8.70 -1.16 8.15
C ALA A 92 -7.35 -0.92 8.84
N MET A 93 -6.27 -0.89 8.11
CA MET A 93 -4.94 -0.65 8.65
C MET A 93 -4.65 0.85 8.73
N THR A 94 -5.49 1.58 9.44
CA THR A 94 -5.07 2.90 9.91
C THR A 94 -3.84 2.70 10.78
N ARG A 95 -2.76 3.41 10.50
CA ARG A 95 -1.63 3.39 11.41
C ARG A 95 -2.13 3.91 12.75
N PRO A 96 -2.01 3.16 13.84
CA PRO A 96 -2.47 3.59 15.15
C PRO A 96 -1.71 4.86 15.60
N PHE A 97 -0.55 5.14 15.00
CA PHE A 97 0.22 6.37 15.22
C PHE A 97 1.03 6.75 13.97
N THR A 98 1.42 8.04 13.87
CA THR A 98 2.28 8.56 12.80
C THR A 98 3.77 8.39 13.15
N LYS A 99 4.65 8.68 12.18
CA LYS A 99 6.11 8.73 12.42
C LYS A 99 6.47 9.77 13.50
N GLU A 100 5.77 10.91 13.49
CA GLU A 100 5.94 11.98 14.45
C GLU A 100 5.59 11.52 15.86
N HIS A 101 4.48 10.79 16.04
CA HIS A 101 4.09 10.20 17.32
C HIS A 101 5.15 9.23 17.84
N ALA A 102 5.67 8.35 16.99
CA ALA A 102 6.74 7.42 17.37
C ALA A 102 8.04 8.17 17.73
N GLY A 103 8.37 9.20 16.98
CA GLY A 103 9.53 10.06 17.24
C GLY A 103 9.40 10.84 18.56
N ALA A 104 8.23 11.40 18.83
CA ALA A 104 7.95 12.11 20.09
C ALA A 104 8.01 11.15 21.29
N TYR A 105 7.39 9.98 21.18
CA TYR A 105 7.47 8.93 22.21
C TYR A 105 8.91 8.53 22.52
N ASN A 106 9.71 8.21 21.49
CA ASN A 106 11.10 7.81 21.68
C ASN A 106 11.97 8.94 22.28
N ARG A 107 11.67 10.19 21.98
CA ARG A 107 12.34 11.36 22.53
C ARG A 107 12.02 11.52 24.01
N ALA A 108 10.75 11.42 24.39
CA ALA A 108 10.32 11.49 25.79
C ALA A 108 10.90 10.36 26.66
N GLN A 109 11.18 9.20 26.06
CA GLN A 109 11.86 8.10 26.78
C GLN A 109 13.35 8.38 27.07
N ARG A 110 13.98 9.26 26.28
CA ARG A 110 15.42 9.56 26.38
C ARG A 110 15.69 10.85 27.13
N ASP A 111 14.77 11.80 27.10
CA ASP A 111 14.97 13.13 27.66
C ASP A 111 13.71 13.57 28.42
N PRO A 112 13.79 13.70 29.77
CA PRO A 112 12.66 14.08 30.62
C PRO A 112 12.05 15.46 30.33
N ARG A 113 12.76 16.31 29.57
CA ARG A 113 12.23 17.63 29.15
C ARG A 113 11.14 17.53 28.12
N TYR A 114 11.00 16.39 27.47
CA TYR A 114 9.95 16.15 26.47
C TYR A 114 8.82 15.34 27.06
N SER A 115 7.60 15.84 26.91
CA SER A 115 6.37 15.14 27.29
C SER A 115 5.57 14.74 26.07
N VAL A 116 4.86 13.66 26.15
CA VAL A 116 3.89 13.21 25.13
C VAL A 116 2.54 12.95 25.79
N SER A 117 1.46 13.12 25.03
CA SER A 117 0.14 12.84 25.52
C SER A 117 -0.02 11.35 25.87
N ALA A 118 -0.79 11.06 26.93
CA ALA A 118 -1.12 9.69 27.32
C ALA A 118 -1.69 8.85 26.16
N ARG A 119 -2.53 9.46 25.31
CA ARG A 119 -3.09 8.83 24.13
C ARG A 119 -2.01 8.41 23.11
N THR A 120 -0.94 9.18 22.96
CA THR A 120 0.18 8.81 22.06
C THR A 120 0.98 7.67 22.65
N ILE A 121 1.22 7.68 23.95
CA ILE A 121 1.90 6.59 24.69
C ILE A 121 1.14 5.29 24.48
N GLU A 122 -0.14 5.28 24.84
CA GLU A 122 -1.02 4.12 24.72
C GLU A 122 -1.01 3.52 23.30
N ARG A 123 -1.14 4.37 22.27
CA ARG A 123 -1.12 3.92 20.87
C ARG A 123 0.19 3.30 20.43
N VAL A 124 1.31 3.90 20.84
CA VAL A 124 2.64 3.39 20.51
C VAL A 124 2.88 2.06 21.20
N GLU A 125 2.50 1.96 22.47
CA GLU A 125 2.67 0.74 23.28
C GLU A 125 1.73 -0.38 22.82
N ALA A 126 0.47 -0.09 22.54
CA ALA A 126 -0.49 -1.05 22.00
C ALA A 126 0.04 -1.69 20.72
N LYS A 127 0.61 -0.90 19.82
CA LYS A 127 1.22 -1.45 18.61
C LYS A 127 2.46 -2.29 18.91
N ARG A 128 3.36 -1.84 19.79
CA ARG A 128 4.55 -2.61 20.18
C ARG A 128 4.18 -3.96 20.80
N GLN A 129 3.10 -3.99 21.56
CA GLN A 129 2.53 -5.21 22.16
C GLN A 129 1.63 -5.98 21.21
N ARG A 130 1.49 -5.52 19.94
CA ARG A 130 0.57 -6.09 18.94
C ARG A 130 -0.89 -6.13 19.39
N ARG A 131 -1.28 -5.26 20.33
CA ARG A 131 -2.68 -5.09 20.72
C ARG A 131 -3.41 -4.21 19.69
N ILE A 132 -4.69 -4.49 19.49
CA ILE A 132 -5.59 -3.61 18.78
C ILE A 132 -5.97 -2.49 19.75
N ASP A 133 -5.72 -1.23 19.40
CA ASP A 133 -6.04 -0.09 20.23
C ASP A 133 -7.33 0.58 19.73
N GLY A 134 -8.18 0.93 20.70
CA GLY A 134 -9.34 1.80 20.55
C GLY A 134 -10.57 1.17 19.90
N GLN A 135 -11.73 1.60 20.39
CA GLN A 135 -13.05 1.17 19.92
C GLN A 135 -13.24 1.43 18.40
N THR A 136 -12.67 2.52 17.87
CA THR A 136 -12.77 2.87 16.44
C THR A 136 -12.06 1.86 15.54
N LEU A 137 -10.92 1.33 15.98
CA LEU A 137 -10.19 0.30 15.19
C LEU A 137 -10.91 -1.05 15.24
N VAL A 138 -11.49 -1.40 16.39
CA VAL A 138 -12.31 -2.61 16.53
C VAL A 138 -13.55 -2.50 15.64
N ALA A 139 -14.30 -1.40 15.73
CA ALA A 139 -15.49 -1.18 14.92
C ALA A 139 -15.19 -1.17 13.41
N ASN A 140 -14.08 -0.57 12.99
CA ASN A 140 -13.66 -0.64 11.60
C ASN A 140 -13.22 -2.06 11.19
N GLY A 141 -12.55 -2.78 12.08
CA GLY A 141 -12.18 -4.18 11.87
C GLY A 141 -13.40 -5.06 11.64
N ASP A 142 -14.42 -4.92 12.48
CA ASP A 142 -15.69 -5.67 12.37
C ASP A 142 -16.44 -5.35 11.08
N THR A 143 -16.50 -4.08 10.70
CA THR A 143 -17.13 -3.65 9.45
C THR A 143 -16.45 -4.25 8.23
N ILE A 144 -15.13 -4.32 8.24
CA ILE A 144 -14.35 -4.88 7.15
C ILE A 144 -14.44 -6.40 7.14
N ALA A 145 -14.42 -7.04 8.30
CA ALA A 145 -14.64 -8.49 8.40
C ALA A 145 -16.01 -8.87 7.82
N ALA A 146 -17.07 -8.12 8.16
CA ALA A 146 -18.39 -8.32 7.60
C ALA A 146 -18.42 -8.13 6.07
N ALA A 147 -17.73 -7.10 5.54
CA ALA A 147 -17.62 -6.86 4.12
C ALA A 147 -16.87 -8.00 3.40
N TRP A 148 -15.80 -8.52 3.99
CA TRP A 148 -15.08 -9.67 3.45
C TRP A 148 -15.89 -10.95 3.49
N GLN A 149 -16.66 -11.20 4.55
CA GLN A 149 -17.59 -12.35 4.62
C GLN A 149 -18.66 -12.28 3.54
N THR A 150 -19.24 -11.09 3.31
CA THR A 150 -20.20 -10.88 2.22
C THR A 150 -19.57 -11.16 0.87
N THR A 151 -18.37 -10.65 0.63
CA THR A 151 -17.61 -10.89 -0.60
C THR A 151 -17.29 -12.38 -0.79
N ALA A 152 -16.83 -13.05 0.25
CA ALA A 152 -16.55 -14.49 0.21
C ALA A 152 -17.79 -15.32 -0.09
N THR A 153 -18.94 -14.95 0.46
CA THR A 153 -20.23 -15.61 0.19
C THR A 153 -20.65 -15.39 -1.25
N THR A 154 -20.55 -14.18 -1.77
CA THR A 154 -20.87 -13.87 -3.16
C THR A 154 -19.97 -14.68 -4.12
N MET A 155 -18.66 -14.74 -3.85
CA MET A 155 -17.72 -15.51 -4.66
C MET A 155 -18.02 -17.00 -4.66
N ARG A 156 -18.40 -17.59 -3.50
CA ARG A 156 -18.85 -19.00 -3.45
C ARG A 156 -20.09 -19.24 -4.29
N ASN A 157 -21.06 -18.34 -4.23
CA ASN A 157 -22.32 -18.45 -4.98
C ASN A 157 -22.11 -18.37 -6.50
N VAL A 158 -21.07 -17.68 -6.97
CA VAL A 158 -20.70 -17.64 -8.39
C VAL A 158 -19.63 -18.67 -8.78
N GLY A 159 -19.31 -19.63 -7.91
CA GLY A 159 -18.40 -20.73 -8.19
C GLY A 159 -16.89 -20.42 -8.06
N VAL A 160 -16.53 -19.27 -7.53
CA VAL A 160 -15.11 -18.86 -7.30
C VAL A 160 -14.66 -19.33 -5.91
N THR A 161 -14.50 -20.64 -5.74
CA THR A 161 -14.25 -21.24 -4.42
C THR A 161 -12.85 -20.99 -3.85
N GLY A 162 -11.82 -20.98 -4.70
CA GLY A 162 -10.43 -20.80 -4.25
C GLY A 162 -10.16 -19.44 -3.58
N LEU A 163 -10.68 -18.36 -4.14
CA LEU A 163 -10.54 -17.00 -3.58
C LEU A 163 -11.44 -16.76 -2.35
N ALA A 164 -12.61 -17.43 -2.31
CA ALA A 164 -13.52 -17.32 -1.17
C ALA A 164 -12.96 -17.93 0.12
N LEU A 165 -12.14 -18.99 0.02
CA LEU A 165 -11.50 -19.63 1.17
C LEU A 165 -10.37 -18.78 1.79
N THR A 166 -9.73 -17.91 1.02
CA THR A 166 -8.67 -17.03 1.52
C THR A 166 -9.21 -15.72 2.09
N ALA A 167 -10.48 -15.41 1.90
CA ALA A 167 -11.13 -14.20 2.40
C ALA A 167 -11.93 -14.42 3.70
N ALA A 168 -12.09 -15.66 4.14
CA ALA A 168 -12.76 -16.05 5.39
C ALA A 168 -11.76 -16.23 6.51
#